data_9f9184e06f02f9a8a0aaee93eb20b1e9
#
_entry.id   9f9184e06f02f9a8a0aaee93eb20b1e9
#
_cell.length_a   1.000
_cell.length_b   1.000
_cell.length_c   1.000
_cell.angle_alpha   90.00
_cell.angle_beta   90.00
_cell.angle_gamma   90.00
#
_symmetry.space_group_name_H-M   'P 1'
#
loop_
_entity.id
_entity.type
_entity.pdbx_description
1 polymer ?
#
loop_
_entity_poly.entity_id
_entity_poly.type
_entity_poly.pdbx_seq_one_letter_code
_entity_poly.pdbx_strand_id
1 'polypeptide(L)'
;MIKLLLALFTIFTLVHAQPSSKALNSSLEAIGIEESYEEIRALDGIRDKYATSYKSHMKRYKATQEDHATIAKKFEEANVPLFFSLIPYCESNFRSDIRGHGTAGLWQFMAQSGRTYGLTIKKGNDERTDICRSTDAAILYIKDLKKEFGSWYLADFAYGMGEIKLKRLIKKNGSNKISVLLKDPAFPRGTKDHFGKTLLLDATIHQSKSEE
;
A
#
# COMPACT_ATOMS: atom_id res chain seq x y z
N MET A 1 24.01 -32.40 -9.20
CA MET A 1 22.54 -32.63 -9.11
C MET A 1 21.98 -32.28 -7.73
N ILE A 2 22.57 -32.61 -6.61
CA ILE A 2 22.04 -32.36 -5.25
C ILE A 2 21.96 -30.87 -4.90
N LYS A 3 22.92 -30.03 -5.33
CA LYS A 3 22.87 -28.56 -5.08
C LYS A 3 21.76 -27.83 -5.81
N LEU A 4 21.35 -28.30 -6.99
CA LEU A 4 20.26 -27.70 -7.76
C LEU A 4 18.88 -28.01 -7.16
N LEU A 5 18.72 -29.21 -6.57
CA LEU A 5 17.50 -29.61 -5.87
C LEU A 5 17.32 -28.86 -4.55
N LEU A 6 18.40 -28.56 -3.82
CA LEU A 6 18.38 -27.78 -2.57
C LEU A 6 17.98 -26.29 -2.85
N ALA A 7 18.49 -25.70 -3.92
CA ALA A 7 18.12 -24.34 -4.31
C ALA A 7 16.63 -24.23 -4.73
N LEU A 8 16.12 -25.23 -5.46
CA LEU A 8 14.70 -25.31 -5.82
C LEU A 8 13.80 -25.54 -4.59
N PHE A 9 14.26 -26.28 -3.58
CA PHE A 9 13.51 -26.56 -2.36
C PHE A 9 13.46 -25.34 -1.44
N THR A 10 14.56 -24.56 -1.34
CA THR A 10 14.59 -23.31 -0.56
C THR A 10 13.69 -22.23 -1.19
N ILE A 11 13.67 -22.07 -2.51
CA ILE A 11 12.77 -21.13 -3.21
C ILE A 11 11.29 -21.53 -2.99
N PHE A 12 10.98 -22.82 -2.91
CA PHE A 12 9.60 -23.28 -2.69
C PHE A 12 9.10 -23.08 -1.26
N THR A 13 9.98 -23.15 -0.26
CA THR A 13 9.62 -22.91 1.16
C THR A 13 9.46 -21.43 1.48
N LEU A 14 10.24 -20.55 0.87
CA LEU A 14 10.17 -19.09 1.06
C LEU A 14 8.83 -18.47 0.64
N VAL A 15 8.21 -19.01 -0.39
CA VAL A 15 6.90 -18.53 -0.90
C VAL A 15 5.73 -18.75 0.07
N HIS A 16 5.95 -19.51 1.15
CA HIS A 16 4.90 -19.93 2.08
C HIS A 16 5.04 -19.35 3.50
N ALA A 17 6.17 -18.74 3.83
CA ALA A 17 6.40 -18.10 5.10
C ALA A 17 5.90 -16.65 5.12
N GLN A 18 5.39 -16.22 6.26
CA GLN A 18 5.12 -14.79 6.49
C GLN A 18 6.43 -14.01 6.48
N PRO A 19 6.42 -12.70 6.14
CA PRO A 19 7.62 -11.90 6.17
C PRO A 19 8.22 -11.89 7.57
N SER A 20 9.55 -11.92 7.61
CA SER A 20 10.31 -11.84 8.86
C SER A 20 10.08 -10.51 9.57
N SER A 21 10.32 -10.46 10.88
CA SER A 21 10.27 -9.20 11.63
C SER A 21 11.21 -8.15 11.05
N LYS A 22 12.40 -8.55 10.56
CA LYS A 22 13.34 -7.64 9.90
C LYS A 22 12.76 -7.03 8.63
N ALA A 23 12.12 -7.80 7.77
CA ALA A 23 11.49 -7.31 6.54
C ALA A 23 10.31 -6.37 6.86
N LEU A 24 9.52 -6.73 7.88
CA LEU A 24 8.42 -5.88 8.34
C LEU A 24 8.93 -4.52 8.87
N ASN A 25 9.97 -4.53 9.68
CA ASN A 25 10.59 -3.33 10.21
C ASN A 25 11.14 -2.42 9.09
N SER A 26 11.82 -3.00 8.09
CA SER A 26 12.29 -2.23 6.93
C SER A 26 11.14 -1.54 6.19
N SER A 27 10.00 -2.20 6.04
CA SER A 27 8.81 -1.58 5.43
C SER A 27 8.20 -0.47 6.29
N LEU A 28 8.20 -0.63 7.61
CA LEU A 28 7.72 0.39 8.55
C LEU A 28 8.61 1.63 8.54
N GLU A 29 9.94 1.45 8.60
CA GLU A 29 10.91 2.53 8.49
C GLU A 29 10.77 3.31 7.19
N ALA A 30 10.60 2.61 6.06
CA ALA A 30 10.45 3.23 4.74
C ALA A 30 9.27 4.21 4.67
N ILE A 31 8.23 3.99 5.47
CA ILE A 31 7.04 4.87 5.55
C ILE A 31 7.05 5.79 6.76
N GLY A 32 8.17 5.83 7.52
CA GLY A 32 8.39 6.76 8.63
C GLY A 32 7.70 6.35 9.93
N ILE A 33 7.57 5.04 10.18
CA ILE A 33 7.13 4.49 11.47
C ILE A 33 8.38 4.05 12.22
N GLU A 34 8.66 4.71 13.33
CA GLU A 34 9.76 4.36 14.22
C GLU A 34 9.43 3.10 15.02
N GLU A 35 10.45 2.27 15.28
CA GLU A 35 10.33 1.05 16.08
C GLU A 35 10.14 1.38 17.57
N SER A 36 8.96 1.82 17.95
CA SER A 36 8.58 1.79 19.36
C SER A 36 7.78 0.51 19.67
N TYR A 37 7.96 -0.03 20.88
CA TYR A 37 7.18 -1.18 21.34
C TYR A 37 5.67 -0.96 21.21
N GLU A 38 5.19 0.26 21.45
CA GLU A 38 3.77 0.60 21.35
C GLU A 38 3.26 0.60 19.89
N GLU A 39 4.09 1.04 18.94
CA GLU A 39 3.75 1.07 17.52
C GLU A 39 3.73 -0.33 16.93
N ILE A 40 4.71 -1.15 17.26
CA ILE A 40 4.75 -2.56 16.88
C ILE A 40 3.51 -3.30 17.41
N ARG A 41 3.17 -3.14 18.70
CA ARG A 41 1.96 -3.75 19.29
C ARG A 41 0.66 -3.30 18.63
N ALA A 42 0.57 -2.05 18.21
CA ALA A 42 -0.61 -1.56 17.51
C ALA A 42 -0.80 -2.28 16.16
N LEU A 43 0.27 -2.79 15.56
CA LEU A 43 0.28 -3.52 14.30
C LEU A 43 0.11 -5.03 14.45
N ASP A 44 0.38 -5.61 15.63
CA ASP A 44 0.26 -7.06 15.86
C ASP A 44 -1.11 -7.61 15.49
N GLY A 45 -2.20 -6.95 15.92
CA GLY A 45 -3.55 -7.37 15.59
C GLY A 45 -3.88 -7.27 14.09
N ILE A 46 -3.20 -6.39 13.36
CA ILE A 46 -3.31 -6.30 11.91
C ILE A 46 -2.58 -7.47 11.28
N ARG A 47 -1.34 -7.74 11.70
CA ARG A 47 -0.52 -8.85 11.21
C ARG A 47 -1.24 -10.19 11.41
N ASP A 48 -1.72 -10.48 12.59
CA ASP A 48 -2.39 -11.73 12.92
C ASP A 48 -3.65 -11.95 12.09
N LYS A 49 -4.43 -10.88 11.86
CA LYS A 49 -5.62 -10.94 11.02
C LYS A 49 -5.32 -11.37 9.58
N TYR A 50 -4.20 -10.90 9.01
CA TYR A 50 -3.84 -11.20 7.63
C TYR A 50 -2.97 -12.45 7.49
N ALA A 51 -2.42 -12.97 8.59
CA ALA A 51 -1.66 -14.20 8.61
C ALA A 51 -2.40 -15.37 7.94
N THR A 52 -3.68 -15.53 8.24
CA THR A 52 -4.51 -16.62 7.70
C THR A 52 -4.83 -16.48 6.22
N SER A 53 -4.90 -15.25 5.69
CA SER A 53 -5.20 -14.97 4.28
C SER A 53 -3.97 -14.72 3.42
N TYR A 54 -2.77 -14.73 4.02
CA TYR A 54 -1.52 -14.38 3.39
C TYR A 54 -1.25 -15.16 2.08
N LYS A 55 -1.41 -16.50 2.10
CA LYS A 55 -1.20 -17.35 0.92
C LYS A 55 -2.08 -16.93 -0.27
N SER A 56 -3.33 -16.60 -0.01
CA SER A 56 -4.27 -16.17 -1.06
C SER A 56 -3.92 -14.79 -1.61
N HIS A 57 -3.39 -13.90 -0.77
CA HIS A 57 -2.90 -12.59 -1.17
C HIS A 57 -1.67 -12.72 -2.06
N MET A 58 -0.69 -13.53 -1.66
CA MET A 58 0.52 -13.76 -2.45
C MET A 58 0.23 -14.41 -3.81
N LYS A 59 -0.69 -15.38 -3.87
CA LYS A 59 -1.10 -15.99 -5.14
C LYS A 59 -1.68 -14.96 -6.11
N ARG A 60 -2.52 -14.05 -5.61
CA ARG A 60 -3.11 -12.99 -6.45
C ARG A 60 -2.07 -11.97 -6.88
N TYR A 61 -1.20 -11.52 -5.97
CA TYR A 61 -0.13 -10.59 -6.29
C TYR A 61 0.80 -11.12 -7.38
N LYS A 62 1.21 -12.39 -7.27
CA LYS A 62 2.07 -13.03 -8.28
C LYS A 62 1.48 -13.00 -9.70
N ALA A 63 0.16 -13.08 -9.81
CA ALA A 63 -0.52 -12.98 -11.11
C ALA A 63 -0.51 -11.56 -11.71
N THR A 64 -0.07 -10.55 -10.95
CA THR A 64 -0.09 -9.12 -11.35
C THR A 64 1.31 -8.49 -11.32
N GLN A 65 2.38 -9.31 -11.25
CA GLN A 65 3.75 -8.81 -11.09
C GLN A 65 4.22 -7.89 -12.23
N GLU A 66 3.82 -8.17 -13.46
CA GLU A 66 4.21 -7.35 -14.63
C GLU A 66 3.60 -5.93 -14.54
N ASP A 67 2.31 -5.84 -14.19
CA ASP A 67 1.65 -4.55 -13.98
C ASP A 67 2.29 -3.79 -12.81
N HIS A 68 2.58 -4.50 -11.71
CA HIS A 68 3.26 -3.91 -10.56
C HIS A 68 4.66 -3.41 -10.90
N ALA A 69 5.46 -4.13 -11.69
CA ALA A 69 6.80 -3.72 -12.07
C ALA A 69 6.81 -2.36 -12.79
N THR A 70 5.85 -2.13 -13.70
CA THR A 70 5.69 -0.86 -14.41
C THR A 70 5.37 0.29 -13.43
N ILE A 71 4.50 0.05 -12.46
CA ILE A 71 4.12 1.04 -11.45
C ILE A 71 5.31 1.30 -10.50
N ALA A 72 5.95 0.25 -9.98
CA ALA A 72 7.06 0.35 -9.06
C ALA A 72 8.21 1.19 -9.61
N LYS A 73 8.57 1.01 -10.89
CA LYS A 73 9.58 1.83 -11.56
C LYS A 73 9.25 3.32 -11.50
N LYS A 74 8.00 3.72 -11.73
CA LYS A 74 7.58 5.13 -11.64
C LYS A 74 7.71 5.69 -10.22
N PHE A 75 7.43 4.87 -9.19
CA PHE A 75 7.58 5.26 -7.79
C PHE A 75 9.05 5.41 -7.41
N GLU A 76 9.95 4.53 -7.87
CA GLU A 76 11.41 4.64 -7.70
C GLU A 76 11.92 5.94 -8.33
N GLU A 77 11.59 6.20 -9.59
CA GLU A 77 11.98 7.42 -10.31
C GLU A 77 11.47 8.69 -9.61
N ALA A 78 10.31 8.61 -8.97
CA ALA A 78 9.71 9.72 -8.24
C ALA A 78 10.24 9.90 -6.81
N ASN A 79 11.10 9.01 -6.31
CA ASN A 79 11.56 8.96 -4.91
C ASN A 79 10.38 8.89 -3.91
N VAL A 80 9.41 8.03 -4.19
CA VAL A 80 8.28 7.71 -3.31
C VAL A 80 8.43 6.27 -2.85
N PRO A 81 8.21 5.93 -1.56
CA PRO A 81 8.36 4.56 -1.07
C PRO A 81 7.57 3.55 -1.91
N LEU A 82 8.20 2.42 -2.22
CA LEU A 82 7.59 1.35 -3.02
C LEU A 82 6.32 0.77 -2.38
N PHE A 83 6.17 0.89 -1.09
CA PHE A 83 4.92 0.62 -0.36
C PHE A 83 3.69 1.15 -1.10
N PHE A 84 3.74 2.38 -1.60
CA PHE A 84 2.62 3.01 -2.29
C PHE A 84 2.32 2.41 -3.66
N SER A 85 3.30 1.79 -4.33
CA SER A 85 3.08 1.10 -5.60
C SER A 85 2.14 -0.10 -5.48
N LEU A 86 1.87 -0.54 -4.25
CA LEU A 86 0.99 -1.66 -3.92
C LEU A 86 -0.46 -1.26 -3.60
N ILE A 87 -0.76 0.04 -3.51
CA ILE A 87 -2.14 0.53 -3.32
C ILE A 87 -3.11 -0.06 -4.37
N PRO A 88 -2.77 -0.12 -5.68
CA PRO A 88 -3.63 -0.73 -6.69
C PRO A 88 -4.01 -2.19 -6.41
N TYR A 89 -3.18 -2.95 -5.70
CA TYR A 89 -3.54 -4.29 -5.25
C TYR A 89 -4.77 -4.28 -4.33
N CYS A 90 -4.83 -3.33 -3.40
CA CYS A 90 -5.94 -3.21 -2.45
C CYS A 90 -7.19 -2.58 -3.08
N GLU A 91 -7.01 -1.61 -3.97
CA GLU A 91 -8.09 -0.82 -4.56
C GLU A 91 -8.80 -1.54 -5.72
N SER A 92 -8.04 -2.20 -6.59
CA SER A 92 -8.57 -2.76 -7.85
C SER A 92 -8.07 -4.17 -8.18
N ASN A 93 -7.20 -4.78 -7.36
CA ASN A 93 -6.41 -5.96 -7.73
C ASN A 93 -5.61 -5.75 -9.04
N PHE A 94 -5.02 -4.59 -9.22
CA PHE A 94 -4.33 -4.12 -10.42
C PHE A 94 -5.19 -4.09 -11.69
N ARG A 95 -6.50 -4.04 -11.58
CA ARG A 95 -7.41 -3.95 -12.72
C ARG A 95 -7.70 -2.51 -13.08
N SER A 96 -7.28 -2.08 -14.26
CA SER A 96 -7.49 -0.71 -14.75
C SER A 96 -8.93 -0.45 -15.20
N ASP A 97 -9.70 -1.48 -15.49
CA ASP A 97 -11.10 -1.40 -15.96
C ASP A 97 -12.14 -1.27 -14.85
N ILE A 98 -11.75 -1.40 -13.59
CA ILE A 98 -12.66 -1.38 -12.44
C ILE A 98 -13.30 0.01 -12.26
N ARG A 99 -14.61 -0.01 -12.05
CA ARG A 99 -15.41 1.18 -11.71
C ARG A 99 -16.22 0.92 -10.44
N GLY A 100 -16.08 1.81 -9.47
CA GLY A 100 -16.83 1.81 -8.21
C GLY A 100 -17.90 2.91 -8.18
N HIS A 101 -18.34 3.30 -6.98
CA HIS A 101 -19.29 4.39 -6.75
C HIS A 101 -18.64 5.77 -7.01
N GLY A 102 -18.46 6.13 -8.29
CA GLY A 102 -17.79 7.35 -8.73
C GLY A 102 -16.28 7.25 -8.87
N THR A 103 -15.68 6.15 -8.43
CA THR A 103 -14.26 5.85 -8.61
C THR A 103 -13.99 5.07 -9.90
N ALA A 104 -12.77 5.11 -10.41
CA ALA A 104 -12.37 4.31 -11.57
C ALA A 104 -10.85 4.04 -11.61
N GLY A 105 -10.50 2.97 -12.31
CA GLY A 105 -9.13 2.61 -12.67
C GLY A 105 -8.35 1.93 -11.55
N LEU A 106 -7.07 1.75 -11.77
CA LEU A 106 -6.13 1.10 -10.84
C LEU A 106 -6.18 1.72 -9.44
N TRP A 107 -6.15 3.05 -9.38
CA TRP A 107 -6.00 3.87 -8.18
C TRP A 107 -7.34 4.23 -7.55
N GLN A 108 -8.46 3.82 -8.14
CA GLN A 108 -9.81 4.17 -7.71
C GLN A 108 -10.00 5.67 -7.45
N PHE A 109 -9.44 6.51 -8.33
CA PHE A 109 -9.65 7.94 -8.25
C PHE A 109 -11.12 8.33 -8.39
N MET A 110 -11.59 9.21 -7.50
CA MET A 110 -12.79 10.00 -7.76
C MET A 110 -12.53 10.93 -8.95
N ALA A 111 -13.56 11.22 -9.75
CA ALA A 111 -13.40 12.08 -10.92
C ALA A 111 -12.83 13.47 -10.59
N GLN A 112 -13.26 14.07 -9.47
CA GLN A 112 -12.74 15.35 -9.02
C GLN A 112 -11.25 15.28 -8.70
N SER A 113 -10.83 14.32 -7.87
CA SER A 113 -9.43 14.14 -7.51
C SER A 113 -8.57 13.85 -8.74
N GLY A 114 -9.02 12.97 -9.64
CA GLY A 114 -8.29 12.69 -10.87
C GLY A 114 -8.03 13.95 -11.71
N ARG A 115 -9.03 14.82 -11.88
CA ARG A 115 -8.85 16.11 -12.60
C ARG A 115 -7.89 17.06 -11.90
N THR A 116 -7.93 17.12 -10.57
CA THR A 116 -7.00 17.94 -9.77
C THR A 116 -5.55 17.56 -10.03
N TYR A 117 -5.29 16.25 -10.26
CA TYR A 117 -3.95 15.73 -10.56
C TYR A 117 -3.71 15.49 -12.06
N GLY A 118 -4.43 16.21 -12.92
CA GLY A 118 -4.14 16.34 -14.35
C GLY A 118 -4.74 15.27 -15.26
N LEU A 119 -5.65 14.41 -14.74
CA LEU A 119 -6.31 13.41 -15.58
C LEU A 119 -7.46 14.00 -16.40
N THR A 120 -7.50 13.68 -17.68
CA THR A 120 -8.65 13.93 -18.55
C THR A 120 -9.76 12.94 -18.24
N ILE A 121 -10.94 13.45 -17.85
CA ILE A 121 -12.09 12.60 -17.51
C ILE A 121 -13.32 13.16 -18.23
N LYS A 122 -13.64 12.59 -19.38
CA LYS A 122 -14.80 12.94 -20.22
C LYS A 122 -15.38 11.68 -20.88
N LYS A 123 -16.58 11.80 -21.49
CA LYS A 123 -17.20 10.69 -22.23
C LYS A 123 -16.27 10.20 -23.33
N GLY A 124 -15.98 8.91 -23.34
CA GLY A 124 -15.08 8.26 -24.30
C GLY A 124 -13.58 8.40 -24.02
N ASN A 125 -13.18 9.20 -23.03
CA ASN A 125 -11.78 9.28 -22.60
C ASN A 125 -11.70 9.50 -21.07
N ASP A 126 -11.36 8.45 -20.32
CA ASP A 126 -11.23 8.47 -18.87
C ASP A 126 -9.84 7.96 -18.48
N GLU A 127 -8.88 8.89 -18.35
CA GLU A 127 -7.48 8.56 -18.07
C GLU A 127 -7.25 7.94 -16.68
N ARG A 128 -8.28 7.83 -15.83
CA ARG A 128 -8.20 7.04 -14.60
C ARG A 128 -7.97 5.55 -14.89
N THR A 129 -8.35 5.09 -16.09
CA THR A 129 -8.15 3.71 -16.56
C THR A 129 -6.83 3.51 -17.33
N ASP A 130 -6.09 4.57 -17.61
CA ASP A 130 -4.75 4.50 -18.18
C ASP A 130 -3.73 4.26 -17.05
N ILE A 131 -2.95 3.18 -17.16
CA ILE A 131 -2.01 2.77 -16.11
C ILE A 131 -0.95 3.84 -15.87
N CYS A 132 -0.35 4.37 -16.93
CA CYS A 132 0.75 5.33 -16.82
C CYS A 132 0.26 6.68 -16.31
N ARG A 133 -0.80 7.23 -16.93
CA ARG A 133 -1.36 8.53 -16.56
C ARG A 133 -1.89 8.53 -15.13
N SER A 134 -2.67 7.51 -14.77
CA SER A 134 -3.24 7.44 -13.42
C SER A 134 -2.17 7.19 -12.34
N THR A 135 -1.07 6.51 -12.67
CA THR A 135 0.06 6.35 -11.76
C THR A 135 0.80 7.67 -11.55
N ASP A 136 1.04 8.44 -12.60
CA ASP A 136 1.65 9.79 -12.47
C ASP A 136 0.80 10.70 -11.58
N ALA A 137 -0.52 10.70 -11.78
CA ALA A 137 -1.46 11.43 -10.93
C ALA A 137 -1.44 10.95 -9.47
N ALA A 138 -1.36 9.64 -9.24
CA ALA A 138 -1.31 9.07 -7.89
C ALA A 138 -0.03 9.46 -7.15
N ILE A 139 1.12 9.47 -7.84
CA ILE A 139 2.39 9.92 -7.27
C ILE A 139 2.30 11.38 -6.81
N LEU A 140 1.72 12.27 -7.63
CA LEU A 140 1.52 13.67 -7.26
C LEU A 140 0.62 13.80 -6.03
N TYR A 141 -0.52 13.10 -6.03
CA TYR A 141 -1.46 13.10 -4.91
C TYR A 141 -0.80 12.62 -3.61
N ILE A 142 -0.09 11.49 -3.66
CA ILE A 142 0.60 10.91 -2.49
C ILE A 142 1.69 11.86 -1.96
N LYS A 143 2.43 12.55 -2.84
CA LYS A 143 3.40 13.58 -2.44
C LYS A 143 2.74 14.76 -1.74
N ASP A 144 1.60 15.22 -2.23
CA ASP A 144 0.84 16.30 -1.59
C ASP A 144 0.32 15.86 -0.22
N LEU A 145 -0.19 14.64 -0.08
CA LEU A 145 -0.59 14.07 1.20
C LEU A 145 0.60 13.98 2.18
N LYS A 146 1.78 13.53 1.70
CA LYS A 146 3.00 13.51 2.52
C LYS A 146 3.41 14.90 2.96
N LYS A 147 3.32 15.89 2.10
CA LYS A 147 3.61 17.29 2.42
C LYS A 147 2.64 17.83 3.48
N GLU A 148 1.36 17.51 3.35
CA GLU A 148 0.31 18.00 4.24
C GLU A 148 0.38 17.36 5.63
N PHE A 149 0.59 16.04 5.71
CA PHE A 149 0.53 15.30 6.98
C PHE A 149 1.89 15.01 7.62
N GLY A 150 3.00 15.28 6.93
CA GLY A 150 4.35 15.17 7.48
C GLY A 150 4.99 13.78 7.45
N SER A 151 4.23 12.70 7.32
CA SER A 151 4.76 11.32 7.25
C SER A 151 4.08 10.50 6.15
N TRP A 152 4.78 9.45 5.67
CA TRP A 152 4.24 8.57 4.63
C TRP A 152 3.06 7.72 5.12
N TYR A 153 3.12 7.17 6.36
CA TYR A 153 1.99 6.39 6.88
C TYR A 153 0.71 7.23 7.04
N LEU A 154 0.84 8.52 7.37
CA LEU A 154 -0.31 9.42 7.40
C LEU A 154 -0.82 9.75 5.99
N ALA A 155 0.08 9.81 5.00
CA ALA A 155 -0.34 9.94 3.60
C ALA A 155 -1.16 8.74 3.14
N ASP A 156 -0.78 7.50 3.51
CA ASP A 156 -1.56 6.30 3.24
C ASP A 156 -2.93 6.33 3.93
N PHE A 157 -2.98 6.72 5.20
CA PHE A 157 -4.24 6.87 5.92
C PHE A 157 -5.14 7.93 5.27
N ALA A 158 -4.57 9.07 4.86
CA ALA A 158 -5.32 10.12 4.16
C ALA A 158 -5.84 9.64 2.80
N TYR A 159 -5.05 8.86 2.06
CA TYR A 159 -5.48 8.24 0.82
C TYR A 159 -6.71 7.34 1.03
N GLY A 160 -6.65 6.46 2.04
CA GLY A 160 -7.71 5.47 2.29
C GLY A 160 -8.97 6.03 2.96
N MET A 161 -8.87 7.05 3.81
CA MET A 161 -10.04 7.59 4.55
C MET A 161 -10.44 9.02 4.17
N GLY A 162 -9.62 9.71 3.38
CA GLY A 162 -9.76 11.13 3.04
C GLY A 162 -9.15 12.07 4.07
N GLU A 163 -8.58 13.18 3.59
CA GLU A 163 -7.83 14.17 4.39
C GLU A 163 -8.65 14.75 5.54
N ILE A 164 -9.90 15.12 5.27
CA ILE A 164 -10.79 15.75 6.26
C ILE A 164 -11.02 14.81 7.45
N LYS A 165 -11.22 13.52 7.17
CA LYS A 165 -11.48 12.53 8.22
C LYS A 165 -10.24 12.27 9.06
N LEU A 166 -9.06 12.18 8.43
CA LEU A 166 -7.80 12.03 9.13
C LEU A 166 -7.49 13.25 10.01
N LYS A 167 -7.66 14.48 9.50
CA LYS A 167 -7.50 15.71 10.29
C LYS A 167 -8.39 15.73 11.54
N ARG A 168 -9.66 15.35 11.38
CA ARG A 168 -10.59 15.26 12.52
C ARG A 168 -10.14 14.23 13.55
N LEU A 169 -9.64 13.09 13.10
CA LEU A 169 -9.15 12.02 13.96
C LEU A 169 -7.91 12.45 14.75
N ILE A 170 -6.94 13.06 14.06
CA ILE A 170 -5.72 13.62 14.71
C ILE A 170 -6.11 14.69 15.73
N LYS A 171 -6.98 15.62 15.36
CA LYS A 171 -7.46 16.69 16.30
C LYS A 171 -8.17 16.09 17.50
N LYS A 172 -9.05 15.11 17.31
CA LYS A 172 -9.79 14.42 18.39
C LYS A 172 -8.85 13.77 19.40
N ASN A 173 -7.80 13.11 18.91
CA ASN A 173 -6.87 12.36 19.76
C ASN A 173 -5.69 13.19 20.28
N GLY A 174 -5.52 14.44 19.80
CA GLY A 174 -4.35 15.27 20.13
C GLY A 174 -3.02 14.65 19.72
N SER A 175 -3.03 13.67 18.80
CA SER A 175 -1.87 12.88 18.41
C SER A 175 -2.02 12.36 16.97
N ASN A 176 -0.89 12.34 16.27
CA ASN A 176 -0.77 11.71 14.95
C ASN A 176 -0.09 10.33 15.01
N LYS A 177 0.31 9.83 16.20
CA LYS A 177 0.98 8.53 16.36
C LYS A 177 0.09 7.39 15.91
N ILE A 178 0.67 6.46 15.15
CA ILE A 178 -0.05 5.29 14.63
C ILE A 178 -0.67 4.46 15.75
N SER A 179 0.03 4.27 16.86
CA SER A 179 -0.43 3.52 18.04
C SER A 179 -1.67 4.14 18.70
N VAL A 180 -1.84 5.45 18.58
CA VAL A 180 -3.02 6.19 19.09
C VAL A 180 -4.16 6.10 18.06
N LEU A 181 -3.87 6.41 16.80
CA LEU A 181 -4.89 6.47 15.75
C LEU A 181 -5.56 5.11 15.51
N LEU A 182 -4.79 4.02 15.46
CA LEU A 182 -5.33 2.66 15.22
C LEU A 182 -6.21 2.14 16.36
N LYS A 183 -6.08 2.68 17.57
CA LYS A 183 -6.91 2.33 18.74
C LYS A 183 -8.25 3.07 18.76
N ASP A 184 -8.37 4.19 18.04
CA ASP A 184 -9.61 4.97 18.02
C ASP A 184 -10.71 4.19 17.28
N PRO A 185 -11.87 3.94 17.90
CA PRO A 185 -12.98 3.23 17.26
C PRO A 185 -13.54 3.94 16.01
N ALA A 186 -13.28 5.25 15.85
CA ALA A 186 -13.64 6.00 14.66
C ALA A 186 -12.65 5.80 13.48
N PHE A 187 -11.51 5.13 13.70
CA PHE A 187 -10.59 4.80 12.62
C PHE A 187 -11.22 3.76 11.68
N PRO A 188 -11.36 4.04 10.37
CA PRO A 188 -12.10 3.16 9.48
C PRO A 188 -11.46 1.78 9.37
N ARG A 189 -12.26 0.74 9.53
CA ARG A 189 -11.83 -0.64 9.38
C ARG A 189 -11.24 -0.89 7.99
N GLY A 190 -11.86 -0.33 6.92
CA GLY A 190 -11.36 -0.46 5.55
C GLY A 190 -9.95 0.10 5.37
N THR A 191 -9.65 1.28 5.93
CA THR A 191 -8.31 1.87 5.89
C THR A 191 -7.30 1.03 6.69
N LYS A 192 -7.69 0.52 7.85
CA LYS A 192 -6.85 -0.40 8.64
C LYS A 192 -6.53 -1.69 7.86
N ASP A 193 -7.53 -2.24 7.19
CA ASP A 193 -7.39 -3.45 6.38
C ASP A 193 -6.52 -3.22 5.15
N HIS A 194 -6.69 -2.07 4.48
CA HIS A 194 -5.84 -1.62 3.36
C HIS A 194 -4.37 -1.54 3.81
N PHE A 195 -4.10 -0.73 4.83
CA PHE A 195 -2.75 -0.55 5.37
C PHE A 195 -2.07 -1.88 5.73
N GLY A 196 -2.78 -2.77 6.45
CA GLY A 196 -2.23 -4.05 6.87
C GLY A 196 -1.89 -4.99 5.70
N LYS A 197 -2.72 -5.02 4.66
CA LYS A 197 -2.46 -5.81 3.45
C LYS A 197 -1.26 -5.28 2.69
N THR A 198 -1.21 -3.96 2.49
CA THR A 198 -0.11 -3.29 1.78
C THR A 198 1.21 -3.51 2.52
N LEU A 199 1.22 -3.34 3.84
CA LEU A 199 2.41 -3.53 4.67
C LEU A 199 2.97 -4.96 4.60
N LEU A 200 2.11 -5.98 4.73
CA LEU A 200 2.56 -7.37 4.65
C LEU A 200 3.06 -7.75 3.26
N LEU A 201 2.45 -7.21 2.22
CA LEU A 201 2.88 -7.45 0.86
C LEU A 201 4.23 -6.78 0.57
N ASP A 202 4.39 -5.53 1.00
CA ASP A 202 5.65 -4.78 0.87
C ASP A 202 6.80 -5.48 1.61
N ALA A 203 6.58 -5.89 2.86
CA ALA A 203 7.56 -6.64 3.65
C ALA A 203 7.97 -7.96 2.97
N THR A 204 7.02 -8.64 2.32
CA THR A 204 7.31 -9.88 1.58
C THR A 204 8.20 -9.63 0.37
N ILE A 205 7.95 -8.55 -0.36
CA ILE A 205 8.76 -8.16 -1.52
C ILE A 205 10.17 -7.77 -1.08
N HIS A 206 10.28 -7.00 0.02
CA HIS A 206 11.58 -6.65 0.60
C HIS A 206 12.38 -7.88 1.01
N GLN A 207 11.74 -8.87 1.63
CA GLN A 207 12.40 -10.12 2.01
C GLN A 207 12.92 -10.86 0.79
N SER A 208 12.13 -11.01 -0.26
CA SER A 208 12.53 -11.72 -1.49
C SER A 208 13.77 -11.09 -2.13
N LYS A 209 13.84 -9.74 -2.18
CA LYS A 209 14.99 -9.00 -2.73
C LYS A 209 16.26 -9.12 -1.89
N SER A 210 16.16 -9.38 -0.59
CA SER A 210 17.33 -9.50 0.29
C SER A 210 17.95 -10.91 0.29
N GLU A 211 17.30 -11.87 -0.35
CA GLU A 211 17.70 -13.27 -0.42
C GLU A 211 18.21 -13.67 -1.81
N GLU A 212 18.12 -12.76 -2.80
CA GLU A 212 18.76 -12.85 -4.12
C GLU A 212 20.19 -12.31 -4.09
#